data_bf595aadcf5f5debcf74c1342287cfc0
#
_entry.id   bf595aadcf5f5debcf74c1342287cfc0
#
_cell.length_a   1.000
_cell.length_b   1.000
_cell.length_c   1.000
_cell.angle_alpha   90.00
_cell.angle_beta   90.00
_cell.angle_gamma   90.00
#
_symmetry.space_group_name_H-M   'P 1'
#
loop_
_entity.id
_entity.type
_entity.pdbx_description
1 polymer ?
#
loop_
_entity_poly.entity_id
_entity_poly.type
_entity_poly.pdbx_seq_one_letter_code
_entity_poly.pdbx_strand_id
1 'polypeptide(L)'
;MPSFGQHLDTLARWREFPALERLDEERVALTFDDGPDPDGTPGVLDALDEAGIKATFFMVGEQVKAAPALAREVAARGHEIALHGATHRPHRELNPRDSRDEPAYGLGTLEAATARRPRWFRPPYGVFNDHSYEAVRAVGLEPVYWSAWGMDWETISAERIVDIVERDLQPGTILVLHDSARYGHRPDVAPTIDAIPLIATAAAERGLAVGPL
;
A
#
# COMPACT_ATOMS: atom_id res chain seq x y z
N MET A 1 -22.75 10.12 2.63
CA MET A 1 -21.53 9.39 2.26
C MET A 1 -21.89 8.32 1.25
N PRO A 2 -21.18 8.18 0.13
CA PRO A 2 -21.45 7.11 -0.82
C PRO A 2 -21.30 5.77 -0.12
N SER A 3 -22.14 4.79 -0.49
CA SER A 3 -22.04 3.43 0.04
C SER A 3 -20.76 2.76 -0.43
N PHE A 4 -20.28 1.74 0.29
CA PHE A 4 -19.12 0.93 -0.11
C PHE A 4 -19.24 0.42 -1.56
N GLY A 5 -20.43 -0.03 -2.00
CA GLY A 5 -20.69 -0.42 -3.38
C GLY A 5 -20.49 0.71 -4.40
N GLN A 6 -20.81 1.96 -4.04
CA GLN A 6 -20.56 3.10 -4.93
C GLN A 6 -19.09 3.44 -5.05
N HIS A 7 -18.29 3.23 -4.01
CA HIS A 7 -16.83 3.35 -4.09
C HIS A 7 -16.22 2.22 -4.93
N LEU A 8 -16.67 0.98 -4.78
CA LEU A 8 -16.23 -0.14 -5.63
C LEU A 8 -16.56 0.08 -7.10
N ASP A 9 -17.77 0.56 -7.42
CA ASP A 9 -18.15 0.90 -8.80
C ASP A 9 -17.30 2.03 -9.37
N THR A 10 -16.90 2.98 -8.55
CA THR A 10 -16.01 4.08 -8.95
C THR A 10 -14.59 3.56 -9.19
N LEU A 11 -14.07 2.71 -8.30
CA LEU A 11 -12.76 2.08 -8.45
C LEU A 11 -12.72 1.11 -9.64
N ALA A 12 -13.78 0.34 -9.85
CA ALA A 12 -13.88 -0.56 -11.01
C ALA A 12 -13.81 0.20 -12.35
N ARG A 13 -14.35 1.43 -12.41
CA ARG A 13 -14.24 2.30 -13.59
C ARG A 13 -12.83 2.88 -13.78
N TRP A 14 -11.98 2.88 -12.74
CA TRP A 14 -10.62 3.43 -12.80
C TRP A 14 -9.55 2.36 -12.99
N ARG A 15 -9.89 1.09 -12.82
CA ARG A 15 -9.02 -0.07 -13.03
C ARG A 15 -9.08 -0.55 -14.49
N GLU A 16 -8.74 0.34 -15.41
CA GLU A 16 -8.74 0.04 -16.85
C GLU A 16 -7.52 -0.80 -17.28
N PHE A 17 -6.50 -0.89 -16.43
CA PHE A 17 -5.23 -1.55 -16.74
C PHE A 17 -5.08 -2.87 -15.98
N PRO A 18 -4.55 -3.92 -16.64
CA PRO A 18 -4.29 -5.20 -15.97
C PRO A 18 -3.27 -5.05 -14.84
N ALA A 19 -3.61 -5.55 -13.65
CA ALA A 19 -2.75 -5.57 -12.48
C ALA A 19 -3.12 -6.75 -11.58
N LEU A 20 -2.23 -7.11 -10.65
CA LEU A 20 -2.53 -8.08 -9.62
C LEU A 20 -3.54 -7.49 -8.64
N GLU A 21 -4.70 -8.11 -8.48
CA GLU A 21 -5.75 -7.67 -7.54
C GLU A 21 -5.99 -8.68 -6.41
N ARG A 22 -5.63 -9.94 -6.63
CA ARG A 22 -5.72 -11.03 -5.67
C ARG A 22 -4.56 -11.99 -5.86
N LEU A 23 -4.14 -12.64 -4.78
CA LEU A 23 -3.20 -13.75 -4.86
C LEU A 23 -3.91 -15.03 -5.31
N ASP A 24 -3.15 -15.92 -5.93
CA ASP A 24 -3.56 -17.31 -6.19
C ASP A 24 -3.07 -18.21 -5.04
N GLU A 25 -3.32 -17.78 -3.79
CA GLU A 25 -2.86 -18.43 -2.57
C GLU A 25 -3.92 -18.30 -1.46
N GLU A 26 -3.97 -19.27 -0.54
CA GLU A 26 -4.91 -19.24 0.59
C GLU A 26 -4.36 -18.43 1.78
N ARG A 27 -3.96 -17.19 1.52
CA ARG A 27 -3.46 -16.25 2.53
C ARG A 27 -3.90 -14.81 2.22
N VAL A 28 -3.62 -13.91 3.13
CA VAL A 28 -3.85 -12.47 2.99
C VAL A 28 -2.51 -11.77 2.81
N ALA A 29 -2.36 -10.96 1.77
CA ALA A 29 -1.27 -10.01 1.67
C ALA A 29 -1.65 -8.72 2.39
N LEU A 30 -0.91 -8.39 3.45
CA LEU A 30 -1.06 -7.11 4.15
C LEU A 30 -0.10 -6.10 3.52
N THR A 31 -0.65 -4.97 3.10
CA THR A 31 0.13 -3.93 2.42
C THR A 31 -0.16 -2.56 3.02
N PHE A 32 0.88 -1.70 3.06
CA PHE A 32 0.79 -0.31 3.51
C PHE A 32 1.26 0.62 2.42
N ASP A 33 0.51 1.71 2.19
CA ASP A 33 0.81 2.74 1.22
C ASP A 33 1.24 4.05 1.94
N ASP A 34 1.83 4.98 1.19
CA ASP A 34 2.11 6.38 1.55
C ASP A 34 3.40 6.68 2.30
N GLY A 35 3.98 5.73 3.01
CA GLY A 35 5.24 5.92 3.74
C GLY A 35 6.51 6.04 2.86
N PRO A 36 7.69 6.07 3.47
CA PRO A 36 7.92 6.03 4.92
C PRO A 36 7.63 7.37 5.59
N ASP A 37 6.88 7.38 6.67
CA ASP A 37 6.54 8.57 7.43
C ASP A 37 7.07 8.44 8.87
N PRO A 38 7.95 9.36 9.35
CA PRO A 38 8.47 9.32 10.72
C PRO A 38 7.41 9.32 11.82
N ASP A 39 6.22 9.87 11.54
CA ASP A 39 5.14 9.98 12.52
C ASP A 39 4.23 8.72 12.53
N GLY A 40 4.33 7.84 11.52
CA GLY A 40 3.44 6.67 11.39
C GLY A 40 4.18 5.35 11.21
N THR A 41 5.08 5.26 10.24
CA THR A 41 5.75 4.00 9.87
C THR A 41 6.41 3.27 11.06
N PRO A 42 7.11 3.93 12.02
CA PRO A 42 7.71 3.22 13.15
C PRO A 42 6.69 2.47 14.00
N GLY A 43 5.55 3.09 14.32
CA GLY A 43 4.50 2.43 15.10
C GLY A 43 3.87 1.25 14.37
N VAL A 44 3.69 1.36 13.04
CA VAL A 44 3.23 0.22 12.21
C VAL A 44 4.24 -0.92 12.23
N LEU A 45 5.54 -0.63 12.12
CA LEU A 45 6.60 -1.63 12.19
C LEU A 45 6.62 -2.37 13.54
N ASP A 46 6.48 -1.62 14.63
CA ASP A 46 6.46 -2.20 15.98
C ASP A 46 5.24 -3.12 16.18
N ALA A 47 4.05 -2.70 15.75
CA ALA A 47 2.85 -3.53 15.82
C ALA A 47 2.96 -4.80 14.96
N LEU A 48 3.60 -4.73 13.78
CA LEU A 48 3.85 -5.88 12.94
C LEU A 48 4.85 -6.87 13.57
N ASP A 49 5.90 -6.35 14.20
CA ASP A 49 6.88 -7.18 14.92
C ASP A 49 6.25 -7.87 16.14
N GLU A 50 5.41 -7.16 16.92
CA GLU A 50 4.65 -7.72 18.03
C GLU A 50 3.67 -8.81 17.58
N ALA A 51 3.02 -8.64 16.43
CA ALA A 51 2.13 -9.62 15.83
C ALA A 51 2.89 -10.78 15.13
N GLY A 52 4.21 -10.69 14.96
CA GLY A 52 5.02 -11.68 14.23
C GLY A 52 4.73 -11.73 12.73
N ILE A 53 4.26 -10.63 12.13
CA ILE A 53 3.80 -10.55 10.75
C ILE A 53 4.78 -9.71 9.93
N LYS A 54 5.00 -10.10 8.66
CA LYS A 54 5.66 -9.26 7.68
C LYS A 54 4.63 -8.76 6.66
N ALA A 55 4.90 -7.60 6.06
CA ALA A 55 4.00 -6.91 5.14
C ALA A 55 4.78 -6.31 3.95
N THR A 56 4.06 -5.82 2.95
CA THR A 56 4.64 -5.06 1.83
C THR A 56 4.35 -3.58 2.02
N PHE A 57 5.39 -2.75 1.91
CA PHE A 57 5.29 -1.29 2.01
C PHE A 57 5.46 -0.65 0.63
N PHE A 58 4.41 -0.04 0.12
CA PHE A 58 4.42 0.75 -1.10
C PHE A 58 4.83 2.19 -0.76
N MET A 59 6.10 2.48 -0.98
CA MET A 59 6.72 3.74 -0.55
C MET A 59 6.67 4.80 -1.63
N VAL A 60 6.36 6.04 -1.24
CA VAL A 60 6.41 7.22 -2.11
C VAL A 60 7.85 7.73 -2.21
N GLY A 61 8.37 7.94 -3.42
CA GLY A 61 9.77 8.33 -3.63
C GLY A 61 10.19 9.60 -2.90
N GLU A 62 9.33 10.64 -2.87
CA GLU A 62 9.60 11.86 -2.11
C GLU A 62 9.70 11.63 -0.59
N GLN A 63 8.92 10.70 -0.03
CA GLN A 63 9.01 10.31 1.38
C GLN A 63 10.28 9.49 1.64
N VAL A 64 10.65 8.58 0.73
CA VAL A 64 11.94 7.86 0.79
C VAL A 64 13.11 8.84 0.79
N LYS A 65 13.06 9.86 -0.05
CA LYS A 65 14.09 10.92 -0.11
C LYS A 65 14.16 11.73 1.19
N ALA A 66 13.01 11.99 1.82
CA ALA A 66 12.91 12.73 3.08
C ALA A 66 13.38 11.88 4.29
N ALA A 67 13.09 10.57 4.28
CA ALA A 67 13.40 9.66 5.39
C ALA A 67 14.12 8.37 4.92
N PRO A 68 15.29 8.44 4.26
CA PRO A 68 15.95 7.28 3.67
C PRO A 68 16.42 6.24 4.71
N ALA A 69 16.67 6.66 5.95
CA ALA A 69 17.01 5.74 7.04
C ALA A 69 15.83 4.86 7.42
N LEU A 70 14.61 5.43 7.43
CA LEU A 70 13.39 4.71 7.75
C LEU A 70 13.02 3.71 6.63
N ALA A 71 13.20 4.09 5.35
CA ALA A 71 13.04 3.15 4.24
C ALA A 71 13.97 1.93 4.37
N ARG A 72 15.24 2.15 4.78
CA ARG A 72 16.19 1.05 5.09
C ARG A 72 15.73 0.21 6.27
N GLU A 73 15.19 0.82 7.31
CA GLU A 73 14.69 0.12 8.49
C GLU A 73 13.55 -0.83 8.14
N VAL A 74 12.56 -0.39 7.35
CA VAL A 74 11.49 -1.26 6.84
C VAL A 74 12.08 -2.50 6.17
N ALA A 75 13.04 -2.31 5.25
CA ALA A 75 13.72 -3.41 4.57
C ALA A 75 14.56 -4.28 5.51
N ALA A 76 15.22 -3.69 6.51
CA ALA A 76 16.06 -4.40 7.49
C ALA A 76 15.24 -5.24 8.46
N ARG A 77 14.02 -4.80 8.82
CA ARG A 77 13.07 -5.59 9.62
C ARG A 77 12.42 -6.73 8.82
N GLY A 78 12.80 -6.95 7.56
CA GLY A 78 12.39 -8.10 6.74
C GLY A 78 11.05 -7.90 6.02
N HIS A 79 10.52 -6.68 5.96
CA HIS A 79 9.36 -6.37 5.16
C HIS A 79 9.74 -6.26 3.67
N GLU A 80 8.76 -6.54 2.80
CA GLU A 80 8.90 -6.30 1.37
C GLU A 80 8.71 -4.82 1.08
N ILE A 81 9.58 -4.28 0.21
CA ILE A 81 9.47 -2.90 -0.27
C ILE A 81 8.90 -2.88 -1.68
N ALA A 82 8.03 -1.92 -1.94
CA ALA A 82 7.37 -1.69 -3.22
C ALA A 82 7.33 -0.18 -3.52
N LEU A 83 7.03 0.19 -4.75
CA LEU A 83 6.99 1.59 -5.17
C LEU A 83 5.55 2.10 -5.26
N HIS A 84 5.27 3.26 -4.63
CA HIS A 84 4.01 3.99 -4.71
C HIS A 84 4.14 5.31 -5.48
N GLY A 85 4.91 5.28 -6.57
CA GLY A 85 5.23 6.46 -7.34
C GLY A 85 6.42 7.26 -6.80
N ALA A 86 6.90 8.22 -7.61
CA ALA A 86 7.89 9.20 -7.16
C ALA A 86 7.26 10.27 -6.27
N THR A 87 6.02 10.64 -6.60
CA THR A 87 5.16 11.57 -5.85
C THR A 87 3.78 10.95 -5.63
N HIS A 88 3.00 11.47 -4.68
CA HIS A 88 1.63 10.98 -4.46
C HIS A 88 0.59 11.74 -5.32
N ARG A 89 0.93 12.05 -6.59
CA ARG A 89 0.01 12.68 -7.53
C ARG A 89 -0.80 11.64 -8.29
N PRO A 90 -2.12 11.83 -8.50
CA PRO A 90 -2.91 10.95 -9.36
C PRO A 90 -2.32 10.93 -10.77
N HIS A 91 -2.00 9.75 -11.32
CA HIS A 91 -1.35 9.66 -12.63
C HIS A 91 -2.19 10.25 -13.77
N ARG A 92 -3.52 10.26 -13.64
CA ARG A 92 -4.42 10.93 -14.60
C ARG A 92 -4.17 12.45 -14.73
N GLU A 93 -3.53 13.08 -13.73
CA GLU A 93 -3.21 14.50 -13.69
C GLU A 93 -1.81 14.80 -14.21
N LEU A 94 -1.01 13.76 -14.46
CA LEU A 94 0.32 13.89 -15.00
C LEU A 94 0.26 14.11 -16.52
N ASN A 95 1.10 15.00 -17.02
CA ASN A 95 1.31 15.11 -18.45
C ASN A 95 2.12 13.90 -18.98
N PRO A 96 2.15 13.65 -20.31
CA PRO A 96 2.81 12.46 -20.86
C PRO A 96 4.30 12.32 -20.54
N ARG A 97 5.01 13.42 -20.33
CA ARG A 97 6.44 13.39 -19.96
C ARG A 97 6.59 12.96 -18.50
N ASP A 98 5.90 13.66 -17.60
CA ASP A 98 5.95 13.34 -16.17
C ASP A 98 5.50 11.89 -15.91
N SER A 99 4.45 11.42 -16.63
CA SER A 99 3.98 10.04 -16.53
C SER A 99 5.04 9.00 -16.90
N ARG A 100 5.89 9.31 -17.90
CA ARG A 100 6.97 8.41 -18.32
C ARG A 100 8.17 8.43 -17.39
N ASP A 101 8.50 9.60 -16.84
CA ASP A 101 9.70 9.80 -16.02
C ASP A 101 9.47 9.36 -14.55
N GLU A 102 8.23 9.45 -14.08
CA GLU A 102 7.82 9.24 -12.70
C GLU A 102 8.23 7.88 -12.13
N PRO A 103 7.91 6.72 -12.75
CA PRO A 103 8.27 5.42 -12.19
C PRO A 103 9.79 5.19 -12.12
N ALA A 104 10.53 5.62 -13.13
CA ALA A 104 11.98 5.47 -13.15
C ALA A 104 12.66 6.31 -12.06
N TYR A 105 12.17 7.53 -11.82
CA TYR A 105 12.69 8.40 -10.78
C TYR A 105 12.41 7.84 -9.37
N GLY A 106 11.17 7.41 -9.11
CA GLY A 106 10.80 6.77 -7.85
C GLY A 106 11.60 5.50 -7.58
N LEU A 107 11.74 4.63 -8.59
CA LEU A 107 12.53 3.41 -8.52
C LEU A 107 13.99 3.69 -8.16
N GLY A 108 14.64 4.61 -8.87
CA GLY A 108 16.03 4.98 -8.57
C GLY A 108 16.21 5.54 -7.16
N THR A 109 15.23 6.31 -6.65
CA THR A 109 15.23 6.84 -5.29
C THR A 109 15.15 5.71 -4.26
N LEU A 110 14.24 4.75 -4.45
CA LEU A 110 14.05 3.62 -3.55
C LEU A 110 15.26 2.68 -3.55
N GLU A 111 15.80 2.34 -4.73
CA GLU A 111 17.01 1.53 -4.86
C GLU A 111 18.24 2.19 -4.19
N ALA A 112 18.43 3.49 -4.39
CA ALA A 112 19.53 4.23 -3.76
C ALA A 112 19.42 4.26 -2.22
N ALA A 113 18.20 4.34 -1.68
CA ALA A 113 17.99 4.36 -0.24
C ALA A 113 18.16 2.98 0.40
N THR A 114 17.66 1.91 -0.22
CA THR A 114 17.51 0.59 0.41
C THR A 114 18.49 -0.46 -0.08
N ALA A 115 19.21 -0.20 -1.19
CA ALA A 115 20.02 -1.16 -1.94
C ALA A 115 19.23 -2.44 -2.36
N ARG A 116 17.91 -2.32 -2.47
CA ARG A 116 17.02 -3.39 -2.91
C ARG A 116 16.18 -2.92 -4.09
N ARG A 117 15.93 -3.80 -5.05
CA ARG A 117 15.03 -3.55 -6.16
C ARG A 117 13.64 -4.06 -5.81
N PRO A 118 12.60 -3.18 -5.83
CA PRO A 118 11.22 -3.61 -5.66
C PRO A 118 10.75 -4.40 -6.88
N ARG A 119 9.79 -5.28 -6.67
CA ARG A 119 9.07 -5.98 -7.74
C ARG A 119 7.81 -5.23 -8.13
N TRP A 120 7.10 -4.67 -7.15
CA TRP A 120 5.73 -4.19 -7.26
C TRP A 120 5.63 -2.68 -7.37
N PHE A 121 4.62 -2.24 -8.11
CA PHE A 121 4.21 -0.84 -8.20
C PHE A 121 2.70 -0.72 -7.97
N ARG A 122 2.30 0.19 -7.08
CA ARG A 122 0.89 0.59 -6.91
C ARG A 122 0.77 2.06 -7.26
N PRO A 123 -0.13 2.45 -8.20
CA PRO A 123 -0.31 3.87 -8.52
C PRO A 123 -1.04 4.59 -7.39
N PRO A 124 -0.67 5.83 -7.06
CA PRO A 124 -1.45 6.67 -6.14
C PRO A 124 -2.93 6.69 -6.52
N TYR A 125 -3.81 6.54 -5.52
CA TYR A 125 -5.27 6.44 -5.68
C TYR A 125 -5.74 5.26 -6.55
N GLY A 126 -4.89 4.31 -6.88
CA GLY A 126 -5.23 3.18 -7.76
C GLY A 126 -5.45 3.57 -9.23
N VAL A 127 -4.89 4.68 -9.70
CA VAL A 127 -5.19 5.24 -11.03
C VAL A 127 -3.94 5.35 -11.89
N PHE A 128 -3.96 4.68 -13.05
CA PHE A 128 -2.99 4.86 -14.13
C PHE A 128 -3.52 5.80 -15.23
N ASN A 129 -2.62 6.22 -16.09
CA ASN A 129 -2.89 6.59 -17.48
C ASN A 129 -2.01 5.70 -18.39
N ASP A 130 -2.26 5.71 -19.71
CA ASP A 130 -1.53 4.87 -20.69
C ASP A 130 -0.01 4.99 -20.53
N HIS A 131 0.50 6.23 -20.45
CA HIS A 131 1.93 6.49 -20.39
C HIS A 131 2.57 6.01 -19.09
N SER A 132 1.91 6.17 -17.96
CA SER A 132 2.42 5.72 -16.67
C SER A 132 2.37 4.20 -16.54
N TYR A 133 1.33 3.57 -17.06
CA TYR A 133 1.23 2.11 -17.07
C TYR A 133 2.34 1.46 -17.91
N GLU A 134 2.54 1.96 -19.12
CA GLU A 134 3.63 1.51 -20.00
C GLU A 134 5.00 1.76 -19.35
N ALA A 135 5.20 2.93 -18.75
CA ALA A 135 6.46 3.28 -18.10
C ALA A 135 6.80 2.36 -16.89
N VAL A 136 5.82 2.05 -16.06
CA VAL A 136 6.00 1.10 -14.93
C VAL A 136 6.46 -0.26 -15.44
N ARG A 137 5.84 -0.77 -16.50
CA ARG A 137 6.24 -2.06 -17.10
C ARG A 137 7.60 -1.98 -17.79
N ALA A 138 7.91 -0.86 -18.43
CA ALA A 138 9.20 -0.65 -19.10
C ALA A 138 10.39 -0.65 -18.14
N VAL A 139 10.18 -0.20 -16.89
CA VAL A 139 11.22 -0.29 -15.84
C VAL A 139 11.21 -1.63 -15.11
N GLY A 140 10.37 -2.59 -15.53
CA GLY A 140 10.34 -3.96 -15.01
C GLY A 140 9.59 -4.11 -13.69
N LEU A 141 8.68 -3.17 -13.35
CA LEU A 141 7.79 -3.29 -12.19
C LEU A 141 6.45 -3.90 -12.60
N GLU A 142 5.85 -4.65 -11.68
CA GLU A 142 4.55 -5.29 -11.86
C GLU A 142 3.46 -4.46 -11.18
N PRO A 143 2.39 -4.05 -11.91
CA PRO A 143 1.28 -3.31 -11.34
C PRO A 143 0.47 -4.15 -10.33
N VAL A 144 0.11 -3.54 -9.19
CA VAL A 144 -0.70 -4.15 -8.14
C VAL A 144 -1.79 -3.20 -7.69
N TYR A 145 -3.01 -3.72 -7.54
CA TYR A 145 -4.12 -3.07 -6.83
C TYR A 145 -4.33 -3.72 -5.46
N TRP A 146 -5.56 -3.71 -5.00
CA TRP A 146 -6.02 -4.36 -3.77
C TRP A 146 -7.42 -4.94 -3.98
N SER A 147 -7.83 -5.86 -3.13
CA SER A 147 -9.17 -6.44 -3.12
C SER A 147 -9.91 -6.22 -1.81
N ALA A 148 -9.24 -5.64 -0.81
CA ALA A 148 -9.83 -5.19 0.44
C ALA A 148 -9.14 -3.92 0.94
N TRP A 149 -9.85 -3.13 1.72
CA TRP A 149 -9.34 -1.92 2.38
C TRP A 149 -9.93 -1.75 3.77
N GLY A 150 -9.27 -0.93 4.62
CA GLY A 150 -9.76 -0.58 5.94
C GLY A 150 -10.50 0.76 6.00
N MET A 151 -10.47 1.58 4.93
CA MET A 151 -10.86 3.00 4.94
C MET A 151 -10.13 3.79 6.05
N ASP A 152 -8.94 3.36 6.40
CA ASP A 152 -8.13 3.87 7.49
C ASP A 152 -7.54 5.26 7.24
N TRP A 153 -7.70 5.79 6.03
CA TRP A 153 -7.44 7.20 5.69
C TRP A 153 -8.49 8.18 6.24
N GLU A 154 -9.62 7.67 6.77
CA GLU A 154 -10.67 8.46 7.40
C GLU A 154 -10.49 8.47 8.92
N THR A 155 -11.11 9.45 9.60
CA THR A 155 -11.13 9.51 11.06
C THR A 155 -12.12 8.50 11.63
N ILE A 156 -11.68 7.25 11.77
CA ILE A 156 -12.46 6.11 12.30
C ILE A 156 -11.63 5.33 13.32
N SER A 157 -12.30 4.52 14.15
CA SER A 157 -11.60 3.69 15.16
C SER A 157 -10.99 2.42 14.56
N ALA A 158 -10.08 1.78 15.30
CA ALA A 158 -9.48 0.50 14.93
C ALA A 158 -10.53 -0.59 14.71
N GLU A 159 -11.54 -0.70 15.58
CA GLU A 159 -12.63 -1.66 15.45
C GLU A 159 -13.41 -1.43 14.15
N ARG A 160 -13.61 -0.16 13.79
CA ARG A 160 -14.29 0.17 12.54
C ARG A 160 -13.48 -0.18 11.31
N ILE A 161 -12.15 -0.04 11.37
CA ILE A 161 -11.24 -0.52 10.31
C ILE A 161 -11.40 -2.03 10.14
N VAL A 162 -11.36 -2.78 11.25
CA VAL A 162 -11.50 -4.24 11.27
C VAL A 162 -12.87 -4.67 10.72
N ASP A 163 -13.96 -4.07 11.16
CA ASP A 163 -15.32 -4.33 10.64
C ASP A 163 -15.42 -4.19 9.11
N ILE A 164 -14.68 -3.23 8.54
CA ILE A 164 -14.66 -3.01 7.09
C ILE A 164 -13.82 -4.08 6.40
N VAL A 165 -12.62 -4.34 6.91
CA VAL A 165 -11.69 -5.35 6.39
C VAL A 165 -12.33 -6.74 6.36
N GLU A 166 -13.01 -7.14 7.42
CA GLU A 166 -13.61 -8.47 7.58
C GLU A 166 -14.63 -8.84 6.49
N ARG A 167 -15.27 -7.84 5.86
CA ARG A 167 -16.26 -8.04 4.79
C ARG A 167 -15.65 -8.66 3.54
N ASP A 168 -14.36 -8.35 3.27
CA ASP A 168 -13.65 -8.76 2.08
C ASP A 168 -12.47 -9.69 2.39
N LEU A 169 -12.31 -10.08 3.68
CA LEU A 169 -11.24 -10.94 4.15
C LEU A 169 -11.50 -12.40 3.76
N GLN A 170 -10.80 -12.87 2.73
CA GLN A 170 -10.93 -14.22 2.15
C GLN A 170 -9.60 -14.66 1.54
N PRO A 171 -9.45 -15.95 1.14
CA PRO A 171 -8.26 -16.41 0.45
C PRO A 171 -7.87 -15.53 -0.73
N GLY A 172 -6.58 -15.21 -0.83
CA GLY A 172 -6.04 -14.37 -1.89
C GLY A 172 -6.23 -12.87 -1.71
N THR A 173 -6.82 -12.41 -0.61
CA THR A 173 -7.02 -10.97 -0.36
C THR A 173 -5.69 -10.21 -0.35
N ILE A 174 -5.65 -9.11 -1.10
CA ILE A 174 -4.64 -8.06 -0.97
C ILE A 174 -5.30 -6.90 -0.22
N LEU A 175 -4.90 -6.72 1.04
CA LEU A 175 -5.43 -5.69 1.92
C LEU A 175 -4.55 -4.44 1.87
N VAL A 176 -5.14 -3.28 1.60
CA VAL A 176 -4.47 -1.98 1.69
C VAL A 176 -4.86 -1.26 2.97
N LEU A 177 -3.83 -0.82 3.69
CA LEU A 177 -3.85 0.15 4.78
C LEU A 177 -2.78 1.21 4.49
N HIS A 178 -2.61 2.18 5.40
CA HIS A 178 -1.68 3.28 5.20
C HIS A 178 -0.83 3.50 6.46
N ASP A 179 0.49 3.60 6.28
CA ASP A 179 1.45 3.87 7.35
C ASP A 179 1.79 5.37 7.51
N SER A 180 1.03 6.23 6.80
CA SER A 180 1.09 7.69 6.89
C SER A 180 -0.31 8.29 6.94
N ALA A 181 -0.45 9.42 7.66
CA ALA A 181 -1.66 10.23 7.66
C ALA A 181 -1.62 11.38 6.62
N ARG A 182 -0.50 11.52 5.91
CA ARG A 182 -0.17 12.67 5.08
C ARG A 182 -1.15 12.94 3.95
N TYR A 183 -1.74 11.88 3.38
CA TYR A 183 -2.67 11.98 2.25
C TYR A 183 -4.10 11.57 2.62
N GLY A 184 -4.37 11.35 3.90
CA GLY A 184 -5.69 11.00 4.44
C GLY A 184 -6.44 12.18 5.08
N HIS A 185 -7.61 11.89 5.64
CA HIS A 185 -8.47 12.83 6.37
C HIS A 185 -8.45 12.52 7.88
N ARG A 186 -7.31 12.10 8.40
CA ARG A 186 -7.10 11.69 9.80
C ARG A 186 -5.89 12.41 10.41
N PRO A 187 -5.85 12.61 11.74
CA PRO A 187 -4.74 13.32 12.38
C PRO A 187 -3.45 12.49 12.49
N ASP A 188 -3.57 11.17 12.59
CA ASP A 188 -2.48 10.21 12.78
C ASP A 188 -2.85 8.81 12.30
N VAL A 189 -1.95 7.84 12.48
CA VAL A 189 -2.16 6.43 12.11
C VAL A 189 -2.42 5.50 13.31
N ALA A 190 -2.65 6.05 14.51
CA ALA A 190 -2.88 5.22 15.70
C ALA A 190 -4.00 4.19 15.50
N PRO A 191 -5.16 4.53 14.91
CA PRO A 191 -6.20 3.52 14.64
C PRO A 191 -5.75 2.39 13.70
N THR A 192 -4.87 2.68 12.73
CA THR A 192 -4.30 1.65 11.86
C THR A 192 -3.37 0.74 12.63
N ILE A 193 -2.51 1.30 13.48
CA ILE A 193 -1.59 0.54 14.36
C ILE A 193 -2.39 -0.42 15.25
N ASP A 194 -3.41 0.10 15.93
CA ASP A 194 -4.26 -0.69 16.82
C ASP A 194 -5.09 -1.76 16.07
N ALA A 195 -5.40 -1.55 14.80
CA ALA A 195 -6.13 -2.52 13.97
C ALA A 195 -5.27 -3.72 13.53
N ILE A 196 -3.94 -3.61 13.46
CA ILE A 196 -3.05 -4.68 12.96
C ILE A 196 -3.24 -6.00 13.73
N PRO A 197 -3.13 -6.05 15.08
CA PRO A 197 -3.31 -7.30 15.81
C PRO A 197 -4.74 -7.86 15.71
N LEU A 198 -5.75 -6.99 15.59
CA LEU A 198 -7.14 -7.40 15.43
C LEU A 198 -7.38 -8.04 14.05
N ILE A 199 -6.81 -7.47 12.99
CA ILE A 199 -6.85 -8.03 11.62
C ILE A 199 -6.14 -9.39 11.58
N ALA A 200 -4.98 -9.50 12.24
CA ALA A 200 -4.26 -10.77 12.35
C ALA A 200 -5.12 -11.86 13.02
N THR A 201 -5.82 -11.51 14.10
CA THR A 201 -6.74 -12.40 14.81
C THR A 201 -7.90 -12.81 13.89
N ALA A 202 -8.56 -11.85 13.23
CA ALA A 202 -9.67 -12.11 12.32
C ALA A 202 -9.28 -13.01 11.13
N ALA A 203 -8.06 -12.86 10.61
CA ALA A 203 -7.51 -13.74 9.59
C ALA A 203 -7.26 -15.16 10.12
N ALA A 204 -6.64 -15.27 11.31
CA ALA A 204 -6.37 -16.56 11.93
C ALA A 204 -7.65 -17.35 12.25
N GLU A 205 -8.71 -16.70 12.70
CA GLU A 205 -10.03 -17.29 12.92
C GLU A 205 -10.65 -17.89 11.63
N ARG A 206 -10.26 -17.37 10.47
CA ARG A 206 -10.64 -17.88 9.15
C ARG A 206 -9.63 -18.90 8.57
N GLY A 207 -8.60 -19.25 9.34
CA GLY A 207 -7.52 -20.15 8.90
C GLY A 207 -6.57 -19.52 7.86
N LEU A 208 -6.55 -18.18 7.75
CA LEU A 208 -5.74 -17.46 6.78
C LEU A 208 -4.43 -16.97 7.41
N ALA A 209 -3.31 -17.28 6.80
CA ALA A 209 -2.03 -16.67 7.13
C ALA A 209 -1.98 -15.22 6.60
N VAL A 210 -1.28 -14.33 7.30
CA VAL A 210 -1.02 -12.95 6.87
C VAL A 210 0.46 -12.77 6.57
N GLY A 211 0.78 -12.14 5.45
CA GLY A 211 2.17 -11.92 5.03
C GLY A 211 2.33 -10.84 3.95
N PRO A 212 3.51 -10.69 3.34
CA PRO A 212 3.76 -9.78 2.21
C PRO A 212 3.12 -10.30 0.91
N LEU A 213 3.25 -9.56 -0.19
CA LEU A 213 2.84 -9.96 -1.55
C LEU A 213 3.61 -11.16 -2.10
#